data_c7cf00324918c476302b3eff40a6c54e
#
_entry.id   c7cf00324918c476302b3eff40a6c54e
#
_cell.length_a   1.000
_cell.length_b   1.000
_cell.length_c   1.000
_cell.angle_alpha   90.00
_cell.angle_beta   90.00
_cell.angle_gamma   90.00
#
_symmetry.space_group_name_H-M   'P 1'
#
loop_
_entity.id
_entity.type
_entity.pdbx_description
1 polymer ?
#
loop_
_entity_poly.entity_id
_entity_poly.type
_entity_poly.pdbx_seq_one_letter_code
_entity_poly.pdbx_strand_id
1 'polypeptide(L)'
;MQDMQAKQQEVQTVLNGLSDDVKELMAQRDSEILAAAQAEEAARKAAAAAAAANKNNSYSGGSSSGGGSYAPGTPQQNAGSGKQQAVVNACYSTPSPGQNWCAAWVTNVFRNAGVGYFGGNACDMFNAWCYSSDRSALQVGMIVADSSHSGTGMPGLIYGHVGIYVGGGIVMSNEGAITSRSLDSFIGFYGTGSGVRWGWLGGIALS
;
A
#
# COMPACT_ATOMS: atom_id res chain seq x y z
N MET A 1 -4.89 37.30 40.76
CA MET A 1 -4.11 37.52 39.51
C MET A 1 -2.87 36.64 39.42
N GLN A 2 -2.10 36.42 40.49
CA GLN A 2 -0.91 35.57 40.47
C GLN A 2 -1.21 34.09 40.15
N ASP A 3 -2.35 33.59 40.59
CA ASP A 3 -2.76 32.18 40.36
C ASP A 3 -3.10 31.89 38.89
N MET A 4 -3.64 32.86 38.16
CA MET A 4 -3.91 32.74 36.73
C MET A 4 -2.63 32.75 35.88
N GLN A 5 -1.63 33.54 36.28
CA GLN A 5 -0.35 33.59 35.59
C GLN A 5 0.45 32.29 35.78
N ALA A 6 0.42 31.72 36.98
CA ALA A 6 1.05 30.44 37.27
C ALA A 6 0.43 29.30 36.41
N LYS A 7 -0.89 29.25 36.32
CA LYS A 7 -1.60 28.25 35.46
C LYS A 7 -1.34 28.44 33.98
N GLN A 8 -1.20 29.69 33.52
CA GLN A 8 -0.83 29.95 32.11
C GLN A 8 0.58 29.47 31.79
N GLN A 9 1.55 29.66 32.71
CA GLN A 9 2.91 29.16 32.54
C GLN A 9 2.97 27.63 32.54
N GLU A 10 2.20 26.96 33.40
CA GLU A 10 2.12 25.52 33.46
C GLU A 10 1.54 24.93 32.15
N VAL A 11 0.44 25.49 31.64
CA VAL A 11 -0.15 25.10 30.35
C VAL A 11 0.84 25.32 29.21
N GLN A 12 1.56 26.44 29.19
CA GLN A 12 2.54 26.70 28.14
C GLN A 12 3.71 25.71 28.17
N THR A 13 4.15 25.32 29.37
CA THR A 13 5.21 24.31 29.53
C THR A 13 4.78 22.95 29.03
N VAL A 14 3.53 22.52 29.33
CA VAL A 14 2.96 21.28 28.84
C VAL A 14 2.81 21.28 27.30
N LEU A 15 2.34 22.42 26.75
CA LEU A 15 2.21 22.56 25.28
C LEU A 15 3.56 22.52 24.57
N ASN A 16 4.59 23.11 25.15
CA ASN A 16 5.94 23.09 24.59
C ASN A 16 6.53 21.66 24.65
N GLY A 17 6.35 20.95 25.78
CA GLY A 17 6.78 19.55 25.91
C GLY A 17 6.07 18.63 24.92
N LEU A 18 4.76 18.77 24.74
CA LEU A 18 4.00 18.02 23.73
C LEU A 18 4.50 18.30 22.29
N SER A 19 4.87 19.55 22.00
CA SER A 19 5.42 19.92 20.68
C SER A 19 6.78 19.27 20.43
N ASP A 20 7.62 19.13 21.44
CA ASP A 20 8.93 18.51 21.31
C ASP A 20 8.83 16.99 21.22
N ASP A 21 7.94 16.35 21.98
CA ASP A 21 7.62 14.93 21.86
C ASP A 21 7.11 14.58 20.46
N VAL A 22 6.24 15.41 19.89
CA VAL A 22 5.74 15.23 18.52
C VAL A 22 6.87 15.35 17.50
N LYS A 23 7.77 16.31 17.64
CA LYS A 23 8.95 16.46 16.78
C LYS A 23 9.88 15.26 16.87
N GLU A 24 10.10 14.74 18.09
CA GLU A 24 10.92 13.56 18.30
C GLU A 24 10.29 12.31 17.66
N LEU A 25 8.98 12.10 17.82
CA LEU A 25 8.25 11.03 17.16
C LEU A 25 8.28 11.13 15.63
N MET A 26 8.20 12.36 15.09
CA MET A 26 8.34 12.58 13.65
C MET A 26 9.76 12.25 13.17
N ALA A 27 10.78 12.66 13.89
CA ALA A 27 12.17 12.35 13.56
C ALA A 27 12.48 10.85 13.66
N GLN A 28 11.93 10.16 14.66
CA GLN A 28 12.02 8.69 14.77
C GLN A 28 11.34 8.02 13.57
N ARG A 29 10.13 8.43 13.22
CA ARG A 29 9.41 7.92 12.06
C ARG A 29 10.20 8.13 10.76
N ASP A 30 10.75 9.31 10.55
CA ASP A 30 11.53 9.62 9.35
C ASP A 30 12.81 8.78 9.28
N SER A 31 13.46 8.52 10.42
CA SER A 31 14.63 7.65 10.50
C SER A 31 14.29 6.18 10.21
N GLU A 32 13.13 5.70 10.71
CA GLU A 32 12.63 4.35 10.42
C GLU A 32 12.28 4.17 8.93
N ILE A 33 11.64 5.18 8.33
CA ILE A 33 11.33 5.18 6.89
C ILE A 33 12.63 5.11 6.06
N LEU A 34 13.63 5.89 6.43
CA LEU A 34 14.92 5.90 5.74
C LEU A 34 15.66 4.57 5.89
N ALA A 35 15.65 4.00 7.09
CA ALA A 35 16.24 2.69 7.37
C ALA A 35 15.54 1.57 6.61
N ALA A 36 14.20 1.59 6.56
CA ALA A 36 13.42 0.63 5.79
C ALA A 36 13.70 0.73 4.28
N ALA A 37 13.79 1.95 3.74
CA ALA A 37 14.14 2.18 2.34
C ALA A 37 15.53 1.69 1.98
N GLN A 38 16.52 1.88 2.88
CA GLN A 38 17.89 1.38 2.69
C GLN A 38 17.96 -0.15 2.76
N ALA A 39 17.22 -0.76 3.70
CA ALA A 39 17.12 -2.22 3.82
C ALA A 39 16.47 -2.84 2.57
N GLU A 40 15.44 -2.20 2.03
CA GLU A 40 14.77 -2.63 0.81
C GLU A 40 15.70 -2.53 -0.41
N GLU A 41 16.48 -1.45 -0.52
CA GLU A 41 17.45 -1.28 -1.59
C GLU A 41 18.55 -2.37 -1.52
N ALA A 42 19.01 -2.70 -0.32
CA ALA A 42 19.97 -3.77 -0.10
C ALA A 42 19.40 -5.14 -0.47
N ALA A 43 18.14 -5.43 -0.07
CA ALA A 43 17.44 -6.66 -0.40
C ALA A 43 17.22 -6.79 -1.93
N ARG A 44 16.89 -5.69 -2.61
CA ARG A 44 16.73 -5.65 -4.06
C ARG A 44 18.05 -5.91 -4.79
N LYS A 45 19.16 -5.34 -4.30
CA LYS A 45 20.50 -5.62 -4.86
C LYS A 45 20.88 -7.08 -4.67
N ALA A 46 20.59 -7.66 -3.51
CA ALA A 46 20.84 -9.08 -3.22
C ALA A 46 19.98 -10.00 -4.10
N ALA A 47 18.69 -9.69 -4.27
CA ALA A 47 17.78 -10.44 -5.13
C ALA A 47 18.18 -10.36 -6.62
N ALA A 48 18.61 -9.19 -7.08
CA ALA A 48 19.14 -9.01 -8.45
C ALA A 48 20.42 -9.82 -8.68
N ALA A 49 21.32 -9.85 -7.70
CA ALA A 49 22.54 -10.66 -7.75
C ALA A 49 22.24 -12.17 -7.78
N ALA A 50 21.25 -12.63 -6.96
CA ALA A 50 20.80 -14.02 -6.96
C ALA A 50 20.13 -14.42 -8.28
N ALA A 51 19.31 -13.53 -8.86
CA ALA A 51 18.68 -13.75 -10.16
C ALA A 51 19.71 -13.80 -11.32
N ALA A 52 20.77 -13.01 -11.24
CA ALA A 52 21.88 -13.06 -12.21
C ALA A 52 22.68 -14.37 -12.10
N ALA A 53 22.88 -14.88 -10.88
CA ALA A 53 23.54 -16.16 -10.65
C ALA A 53 22.73 -17.36 -11.15
N ASN A 54 21.39 -17.26 -11.11
CA ASN A 54 20.48 -18.36 -11.50
C ASN A 54 20.25 -18.44 -13.03
N LYS A 55 20.60 -17.42 -13.82
CA LYS A 55 20.51 -17.44 -15.29
C LYS A 55 21.48 -18.41 -15.97
N ASN A 56 22.46 -18.93 -15.24
CA ASN A 56 23.45 -19.88 -15.78
C ASN A 56 23.05 -21.36 -15.65
N ASN A 57 21.84 -21.68 -15.11
CA ASN A 57 21.49 -23.07 -14.82
C ASN A 57 20.05 -23.45 -15.18
N SER A 58 19.54 -23.05 -16.35
CA SER A 58 18.23 -23.54 -16.80
C SER A 58 18.21 -23.82 -18.30
N TYR A 59 18.40 -25.08 -18.62
CA TYR A 59 17.95 -25.68 -19.88
C TYR A 59 16.90 -26.74 -19.56
N SER A 60 15.80 -26.71 -20.32
CA SER A 60 14.83 -27.79 -20.59
C SER A 60 13.52 -27.87 -19.77
N GLY A 61 12.42 -27.52 -20.40
CA GLY A 61 11.42 -28.48 -20.85
C GLY A 61 10.21 -28.70 -19.95
N GLY A 62 9.00 -28.49 -20.49
CA GLY A 62 7.84 -29.20 -20.02
C GLY A 62 6.53 -28.42 -19.90
N SER A 63 5.74 -28.41 -20.96
CA SER A 63 4.29 -28.15 -20.94
C SER A 63 3.56 -29.15 -20.06
N SER A 64 2.61 -28.71 -19.22
CA SER A 64 1.32 -29.38 -19.09
C SER A 64 0.27 -28.57 -18.35
N SER A 65 -0.90 -28.60 -18.92
CA SER A 65 -2.21 -28.08 -18.54
C SER A 65 -2.77 -28.78 -17.28
N GLY A 66 -3.51 -28.03 -16.46
CA GLY A 66 -4.53 -28.65 -15.62
C GLY A 66 -4.73 -28.04 -14.23
N GLY A 67 -5.90 -27.42 -13.99
CA GLY A 67 -6.61 -27.52 -12.70
C GLY A 67 -6.17 -26.60 -11.56
N GLY A 68 -6.92 -25.51 -11.41
CA GLY A 68 -6.81 -24.50 -10.40
C GLY A 68 -6.61 -24.91 -8.96
N SER A 69 -5.53 -24.43 -8.41
CA SER A 69 -5.41 -24.09 -7.00
C SER A 69 -4.68 -22.75 -6.99
N TYR A 70 -5.31 -21.72 -6.44
CA TYR A 70 -4.71 -20.39 -6.37
C TYR A 70 -3.53 -20.41 -5.39
N ALA A 71 -2.33 -20.61 -5.92
CA ALA A 71 -1.11 -20.36 -5.19
C ALA A 71 -0.80 -18.85 -5.22
N PRO A 72 -0.41 -18.21 -4.09
CA PRO A 72 0.09 -16.84 -4.11
C PRO A 72 1.34 -16.79 -5.01
N GLY A 73 1.27 -16.04 -6.11
CA GLY A 73 2.43 -15.84 -6.98
C GLY A 73 2.19 -15.94 -8.49
N THR A 74 0.98 -16.24 -8.95
CA THR A 74 0.71 -16.30 -10.40
C THR A 74 -0.03 -15.04 -10.87
N PRO A 75 0.56 -14.20 -11.76
CA PRO A 75 -0.14 -13.05 -12.32
C PRO A 75 -1.38 -13.49 -13.08
N GLN A 76 -2.53 -12.84 -12.85
CA GLN A 76 -3.74 -13.09 -13.63
C GLN A 76 -3.57 -12.54 -15.06
N GLN A 77 -3.89 -13.38 -16.06
CA GLN A 77 -3.64 -13.13 -17.48
C GLN A 77 -4.57 -12.10 -18.16
N ASN A 78 -5.39 -11.35 -17.43
CA ASN A 78 -6.40 -10.44 -18.00
C ASN A 78 -6.21 -8.96 -17.63
N ALA A 79 -5.00 -8.50 -17.40
CA ALA A 79 -4.70 -7.09 -17.31
C ALA A 79 -4.63 -6.51 -18.73
N GLY A 80 -5.50 -5.54 -19.05
CA GLY A 80 -5.71 -5.04 -20.42
C GLY A 80 -4.47 -4.45 -21.09
N SER A 81 -3.83 -3.41 -20.52
CA SER A 81 -2.64 -2.77 -21.10
C SER A 81 -1.33 -3.31 -20.52
N GLY A 82 -0.22 -3.04 -21.21
CA GLY A 82 1.11 -3.38 -20.72
C GLY A 82 1.45 -2.74 -19.36
N LYS A 83 0.96 -1.53 -19.07
CA LYS A 83 1.15 -0.87 -17.77
C LYS A 83 0.29 -1.48 -16.67
N GLN A 84 -0.94 -1.86 -16.97
CA GLN A 84 -1.78 -2.59 -16.02
C GLN A 84 -1.14 -3.92 -15.63
N GLN A 85 -0.63 -4.67 -16.64
CA GLN A 85 0.07 -5.93 -16.38
C GLN A 85 1.36 -5.71 -15.58
N ALA A 86 2.10 -4.63 -15.82
CA ALA A 86 3.29 -4.29 -15.05
C ALA A 86 2.95 -4.03 -13.57
N VAL A 87 1.85 -3.33 -13.27
CA VAL A 87 1.36 -3.11 -11.89
C VAL A 87 0.95 -4.43 -11.25
N VAL A 88 0.21 -5.29 -11.96
CA VAL A 88 -0.18 -6.60 -11.45
C VAL A 88 1.06 -7.45 -11.13
N ASN A 89 2.02 -7.53 -12.03
CA ASN A 89 3.27 -8.27 -11.81
C ASN A 89 4.05 -7.71 -10.61
N ALA A 90 4.07 -6.39 -10.46
CA ALA A 90 4.69 -5.73 -9.31
C ALA A 90 3.97 -6.04 -7.99
N CYS A 91 2.63 -6.19 -7.97
CA CYS A 91 1.89 -6.62 -6.78
C CYS A 91 2.40 -7.95 -6.23
N TYR A 92 2.70 -8.91 -7.11
CA TYR A 92 3.19 -10.24 -6.72
C TYR A 92 4.67 -10.26 -6.35
N SER A 93 5.47 -9.32 -6.84
CA SER A 93 6.92 -9.28 -6.62
C SER A 93 7.38 -8.27 -5.58
N THR A 94 6.52 -7.33 -5.16
CA THR A 94 6.87 -6.33 -4.16
C THR A 94 6.64 -6.89 -2.76
N PRO A 95 7.68 -7.01 -1.92
CA PRO A 95 7.54 -7.54 -0.57
C PRO A 95 6.73 -6.60 0.33
N SER A 96 6.19 -7.17 1.41
CA SER A 96 5.55 -6.39 2.46
C SER A 96 6.58 -5.51 3.17
N PRO A 97 6.32 -4.21 3.33
CA PRO A 97 7.14 -3.32 4.16
C PRO A 97 6.87 -3.48 5.67
N GLY A 98 5.96 -4.38 6.06
CA GLY A 98 5.57 -4.59 7.44
C GLY A 98 4.14 -4.14 7.75
N GLN A 99 3.77 -4.22 9.02
CA GLN A 99 2.41 -3.88 9.48
C GLN A 99 2.17 -2.37 9.41
N ASN A 100 0.94 -1.96 9.11
CA ASN A 100 0.48 -0.56 8.99
C ASN A 100 1.09 0.24 7.82
N TRP A 101 1.75 -0.41 6.87
CA TRP A 101 2.39 0.22 5.72
C TRP A 101 1.68 -0.09 4.39
N CYS A 102 0.34 -0.13 4.39
CA CYS A 102 -0.44 -0.43 3.18
C CYS A 102 -0.18 0.59 2.05
N ALA A 103 -0.17 1.88 2.34
CA ALA A 103 0.09 2.92 1.36
C ALA A 103 1.55 2.90 0.85
N ALA A 104 2.52 2.60 1.72
CA ALA A 104 3.91 2.43 1.31
C ALA A 104 4.10 1.25 0.36
N TRP A 105 3.40 0.12 0.61
CA TRP A 105 3.42 -1.01 -0.31
C TRP A 105 2.84 -0.63 -1.68
N VAL A 106 1.69 0.05 -1.72
CA VAL A 106 1.11 0.54 -2.98
C VAL A 106 2.08 1.46 -3.72
N THR A 107 2.70 2.40 -3.02
CA THR A 107 3.74 3.28 -3.58
C THR A 107 4.89 2.49 -4.20
N ASN A 108 5.38 1.46 -3.49
CA ASN A 108 6.47 0.60 -3.95
C ASN A 108 6.07 -0.21 -5.19
N VAL A 109 4.84 -0.75 -5.22
CA VAL A 109 4.31 -1.46 -6.39
C VAL A 109 4.32 -0.57 -7.64
N PHE A 110 3.78 0.65 -7.54
CA PHE A 110 3.72 1.57 -8.69
C PHE A 110 5.10 2.04 -9.13
N ARG A 111 6.02 2.26 -8.18
CA ARG A 111 7.43 2.54 -8.48
C ARG A 111 8.10 1.37 -9.20
N ASN A 112 7.92 0.15 -8.72
CA ASN A 112 8.50 -1.06 -9.31
C ASN A 112 7.90 -1.38 -10.68
N ALA A 113 6.64 -1.01 -10.91
CA ALA A 113 5.97 -1.10 -12.21
C ALA A 113 6.44 -0.01 -13.21
N GLY A 114 7.27 0.94 -12.79
CA GLY A 114 7.73 2.04 -13.65
C GLY A 114 6.66 3.09 -13.94
N VAL A 115 5.59 3.17 -13.12
CA VAL A 115 4.51 4.16 -13.28
C VAL A 115 4.86 5.48 -12.61
N GLY A 116 5.40 5.43 -11.38
CA GLY A 116 5.77 6.62 -10.64
C GLY A 116 5.84 6.39 -9.13
N TYR A 117 6.17 7.46 -8.40
CA TYR A 117 6.18 7.49 -6.94
C TYR A 117 5.05 8.38 -6.43
N PHE A 118 4.24 7.86 -5.53
CA PHE A 118 3.07 8.54 -4.95
C PHE A 118 3.08 8.34 -3.44
N GLY A 119 3.44 9.37 -2.70
CA GLY A 119 3.49 9.34 -1.24
C GLY A 119 2.13 9.60 -0.61
N GLY A 120 2.10 9.53 0.73
CA GLY A 120 0.91 9.78 1.55
C GLY A 120 0.39 8.52 2.24
N ASN A 121 -0.61 8.71 3.10
CA ASN A 121 -1.34 7.63 3.76
C ASN A 121 -2.51 7.15 2.88
N ALA A 122 -3.18 6.07 3.27
CA ALA A 122 -4.32 5.57 2.51
C ALA A 122 -5.48 6.58 2.44
N CYS A 123 -5.73 7.33 3.52
CA CYS A 123 -6.72 8.41 3.54
C CYS A 123 -6.37 9.54 2.56
N ASP A 124 -5.08 9.87 2.38
CA ASP A 124 -4.64 10.87 1.41
C ASP A 124 -4.87 10.37 -0.02
N MET A 125 -4.52 9.11 -0.30
CA MET A 125 -4.74 8.47 -1.59
C MET A 125 -6.24 8.36 -1.93
N PHE A 126 -7.07 8.00 -0.93
CA PHE A 126 -8.53 7.97 -1.08
C PHE A 126 -9.09 9.33 -1.47
N ASN A 127 -8.72 10.39 -0.74
CA ASN A 127 -9.25 11.72 -0.97
C ASN A 127 -8.76 12.34 -2.29
N ALA A 128 -7.52 12.05 -2.68
CA ALA A 128 -6.94 12.62 -3.89
C ALA A 128 -7.35 11.88 -5.17
N TRP A 129 -7.52 10.56 -5.13
CA TRP A 129 -7.57 9.77 -6.36
C TRP A 129 -8.71 8.75 -6.45
N CYS A 130 -9.43 8.45 -5.36
CA CYS A 130 -10.56 7.53 -5.39
C CYS A 130 -11.88 8.28 -5.57
N TYR A 131 -12.42 8.25 -6.77
CA TYR A 131 -13.58 9.06 -7.17
C TYR A 131 -14.86 8.24 -7.45
N SER A 132 -14.77 6.92 -7.56
CA SER A 132 -15.88 6.05 -7.91
C SER A 132 -16.08 4.90 -6.95
N SER A 133 -17.33 4.51 -6.71
CA SER A 133 -17.73 3.25 -6.09
C SER A 133 -18.52 2.37 -7.08
N ASP A 134 -18.66 2.80 -8.33
CA ASP A 134 -19.32 2.04 -9.38
C ASP A 134 -18.41 0.91 -9.87
N ARG A 135 -18.85 -0.33 -9.69
CA ARG A 135 -18.10 -1.54 -10.08
C ARG A 135 -17.80 -1.60 -11.58
N SER A 136 -18.65 -1.02 -12.41
CA SER A 136 -18.44 -0.96 -13.86
C SER A 136 -17.27 -0.06 -14.25
N ALA A 137 -16.90 0.88 -13.38
CA ALA A 137 -15.75 1.77 -13.57
C ALA A 137 -14.44 1.21 -13.03
N LEU A 138 -14.47 0.09 -12.28
CA LEU A 138 -13.28 -0.50 -11.68
C LEU A 138 -12.43 -1.20 -12.74
N GLN A 139 -11.17 -0.80 -12.86
CA GLN A 139 -10.23 -1.36 -13.80
C GLN A 139 -8.97 -1.91 -13.12
N VAL A 140 -8.35 -2.89 -13.74
CA VAL A 140 -7.10 -3.49 -13.24
C VAL A 140 -6.02 -2.41 -13.09
N GLY A 141 -5.33 -2.42 -11.96
CA GLY A 141 -4.33 -1.42 -11.61
C GLY A 141 -4.87 -0.18 -10.91
N MET A 142 -6.19 -0.03 -10.76
CA MET A 142 -6.74 1.01 -9.89
C MET A 142 -6.46 0.69 -8.43
N ILE A 143 -6.21 1.72 -7.62
CA ILE A 143 -6.23 1.59 -6.17
C ILE A 143 -7.67 1.50 -5.68
N VAL A 144 -7.87 0.71 -4.63
CA VAL A 144 -9.13 0.51 -3.91
C VAL A 144 -8.85 0.89 -2.47
N ALA A 145 -9.51 1.93 -1.97
CA ALA A 145 -9.18 2.49 -0.67
C ALA A 145 -10.40 2.94 0.13
N ASP A 146 -10.22 3.08 1.43
CA ASP A 146 -11.06 3.83 2.35
C ASP A 146 -10.22 4.86 3.09
N SER A 147 -10.85 5.91 3.60
CA SER A 147 -10.14 6.93 4.40
C SER A 147 -10.23 6.67 5.90
N SER A 148 -11.17 5.83 6.34
CA SER A 148 -11.40 5.51 7.75
C SER A 148 -12.25 4.26 7.91
N HIS A 149 -11.82 3.33 8.76
CA HIS A 149 -12.58 2.14 9.16
C HIS A 149 -12.24 1.70 10.58
N SER A 150 -13.14 0.98 11.24
CA SER A 150 -12.95 0.51 12.62
C SER A 150 -12.23 -0.85 12.73
N GLY A 151 -12.08 -1.57 11.61
CA GLY A 151 -11.63 -2.98 11.60
C GLY A 151 -10.21 -3.23 12.12
N THR A 152 -9.31 -2.23 12.06
CA THR A 152 -7.92 -2.35 12.53
C THR A 152 -7.58 -1.38 13.67
N GLY A 153 -8.59 -0.90 14.40
CA GLY A 153 -8.40 0.01 15.53
C GLY A 153 -7.96 1.42 15.10
N MET A 154 -7.16 2.07 15.95
CA MET A 154 -6.74 3.46 15.74
C MET A 154 -6.04 3.73 14.40
N PRO A 155 -5.13 2.88 13.91
CA PRO A 155 -4.55 3.10 12.59
C PRO A 155 -5.58 3.13 11.46
N GLY A 156 -6.58 2.25 11.47
CA GLY A 156 -7.66 2.25 10.50
C GLY A 156 -8.56 3.48 10.58
N LEU A 157 -8.84 3.95 11.79
CA LEU A 157 -9.66 5.15 12.01
C LEU A 157 -8.97 6.43 11.51
N ILE A 158 -7.64 6.52 11.63
CA ILE A 158 -6.87 7.73 11.30
C ILE A 158 -6.40 7.72 9.85
N TYR A 159 -5.90 6.57 9.37
CA TYR A 159 -5.17 6.49 8.10
C TYR A 159 -5.91 5.72 7.00
N GLY A 160 -6.98 4.98 7.35
CA GLY A 160 -7.68 4.11 6.42
C GLY A 160 -6.84 2.92 5.94
N HIS A 161 -7.24 2.34 4.81
CA HIS A 161 -6.52 1.24 4.15
C HIS A 161 -6.55 1.39 2.63
N VAL A 162 -5.57 0.82 1.96
CA VAL A 162 -5.48 0.84 0.50
C VAL A 162 -4.90 -0.46 -0.03
N GLY A 163 -5.47 -0.91 -1.15
CA GLY A 163 -4.99 -2.03 -1.96
C GLY A 163 -5.03 -1.69 -3.44
N ILE A 164 -4.69 -2.67 -4.27
CA ILE A 164 -4.69 -2.56 -5.73
C ILE A 164 -5.60 -3.65 -6.29
N TYR A 165 -6.50 -3.27 -7.19
CA TYR A 165 -7.34 -4.22 -7.92
C TYR A 165 -6.52 -4.91 -9.02
N VAL A 166 -6.36 -6.23 -8.89
CA VAL A 166 -5.53 -7.04 -9.80
C VAL A 166 -6.34 -7.81 -10.84
N GLY A 167 -7.65 -7.55 -10.91
CA GLY A 167 -8.56 -8.27 -11.81
C GLY A 167 -9.24 -9.47 -11.13
N GLY A 168 -10.18 -10.10 -11.84
CA GLY A 168 -10.89 -11.28 -11.34
C GLY A 168 -11.68 -11.09 -10.05
N GLY A 169 -12.04 -9.84 -9.70
CA GLY A 169 -12.70 -9.52 -8.44
C GLY A 169 -11.77 -9.54 -7.22
N ILE A 170 -10.44 -9.45 -7.41
CA ILE A 170 -9.43 -9.55 -6.34
C ILE A 170 -8.76 -8.21 -6.10
N VAL A 171 -8.63 -7.85 -4.83
CA VAL A 171 -7.82 -6.72 -4.33
C VAL A 171 -6.64 -7.29 -3.55
N MET A 172 -5.43 -6.88 -3.89
CA MET A 172 -4.22 -7.16 -3.12
C MET A 172 -3.85 -5.97 -2.25
N SER A 173 -3.47 -6.21 -1.02
CA SER A 173 -3.05 -5.18 -0.08
C SER A 173 -2.00 -5.69 0.91
N ASN A 174 -1.35 -4.78 1.62
CA ASN A 174 -0.46 -5.12 2.72
C ASN A 174 -1.20 -4.99 4.07
N GLU A 175 -1.38 -6.12 4.75
CA GLU A 175 -1.99 -6.24 6.08
C GLU A 175 -0.96 -6.72 7.14
N GLY A 176 0.32 -6.34 6.94
CA GLY A 176 1.47 -6.90 7.65
C GLY A 176 2.17 -8.00 6.84
N ALA A 177 1.40 -8.69 6.02
CA ALA A 177 1.83 -9.53 4.91
C ALA A 177 1.01 -9.14 3.67
N ILE A 178 1.46 -9.55 2.49
CA ILE A 178 0.68 -9.33 1.26
C ILE A 178 -0.50 -10.29 1.25
N THR A 179 -1.69 -9.72 1.16
CA THR A 179 -2.97 -10.43 1.26
C THR A 179 -3.78 -10.20 0.00
N SER A 180 -4.49 -11.23 -0.45
CA SER A 180 -5.48 -11.18 -1.53
C SER A 180 -6.88 -11.39 -0.95
N ARG A 181 -7.79 -10.44 -1.20
CA ARG A 181 -9.19 -10.53 -0.80
C ARG A 181 -10.09 -10.38 -2.01
N SER A 182 -11.28 -11.01 -1.98
CA SER A 182 -12.30 -10.62 -2.94
C SER A 182 -12.71 -9.16 -2.71
N LEU A 183 -13.09 -8.45 -3.77
CA LEU A 183 -13.58 -7.07 -3.68
C LEU A 183 -14.72 -6.94 -2.66
N ASP A 184 -15.64 -7.91 -2.62
CA ASP A 184 -16.74 -7.91 -1.66
C ASP A 184 -16.26 -8.04 -0.22
N SER A 185 -15.29 -8.92 0.03
CA SER A 185 -14.67 -9.06 1.36
C SER A 185 -13.89 -7.81 1.76
N PHE A 186 -13.21 -7.17 0.81
CA PHE A 186 -12.50 -5.91 1.05
C PHE A 186 -13.50 -4.79 1.42
N ILE A 187 -14.56 -4.63 0.63
CA ILE A 187 -15.62 -3.64 0.89
C ILE A 187 -16.31 -3.92 2.24
N GLY A 188 -16.62 -5.17 2.54
CA GLY A 188 -17.29 -5.54 3.79
C GLY A 188 -16.45 -5.24 5.03
N PHE A 189 -15.13 -5.41 4.94
CA PHE A 189 -14.23 -5.17 6.07
C PHE A 189 -13.82 -3.70 6.22
N TYR A 190 -13.42 -3.06 5.12
CA TYR A 190 -12.88 -1.70 5.13
C TYR A 190 -13.95 -0.62 4.87
N GLY A 191 -15.14 -0.98 4.40
CA GLY A 191 -16.21 -0.04 4.11
C GLY A 191 -17.03 0.44 5.31
N THR A 192 -16.68 0.05 6.54
CA THR A 192 -17.46 0.33 7.76
C THR A 192 -17.44 1.78 8.23
N GLY A 193 -16.57 2.62 7.66
CA GLY A 193 -16.45 4.04 8.00
C GLY A 193 -16.79 4.93 6.81
N SER A 194 -15.77 5.36 6.07
CA SER A 194 -15.91 6.27 4.92
C SER A 194 -16.52 5.61 3.66
N GLY A 195 -16.70 4.31 3.68
CA GLY A 195 -16.96 3.51 2.49
C GLY A 195 -15.69 3.30 1.66
N VAL A 196 -15.78 2.40 0.68
CA VAL A 196 -14.65 2.06 -0.22
C VAL A 196 -14.88 2.71 -1.58
N ARG A 197 -13.84 3.34 -2.11
CA ARG A 197 -13.81 3.88 -3.48
C ARG A 197 -12.54 3.46 -4.21
N TRP A 198 -12.52 3.66 -5.51
CA TRP A 198 -11.40 3.35 -6.38
C TRP A 198 -11.12 4.44 -7.41
N GLY A 199 -9.91 4.42 -7.93
CA GLY A 199 -9.46 5.34 -8.94
C GLY A 199 -8.00 5.11 -9.34
N TRP A 200 -7.53 5.93 -10.26
CA TRP A 200 -6.17 5.87 -10.75
C TRP A 200 -5.22 6.60 -9.82
N LEU A 201 -4.24 5.90 -9.27
CA LEU A 201 -3.19 6.51 -8.43
C LEU A 201 -2.45 7.61 -9.21
N GLY A 202 -2.32 8.78 -8.59
CA GLY A 202 -1.75 9.95 -9.25
C GLY A 202 -2.58 10.52 -10.42
N GLY A 203 -3.82 10.06 -10.61
CA GLY A 203 -4.65 10.41 -11.76
C GLY A 203 -4.17 9.82 -13.09
N ILE A 204 -3.23 8.85 -13.05
CA ILE A 204 -2.62 8.27 -14.25
C ILE A 204 -3.39 7.03 -14.67
N ALA A 205 -4.20 7.14 -15.74
CA ALA A 205 -4.84 5.99 -16.36
C ALA A 205 -3.79 5.05 -16.97
N LEU A 206 -3.88 3.76 -16.64
CA LEU A 206 -2.95 2.71 -17.11
C LEU A 206 -3.47 2.02 -18.39
N SER A 207 -4.10 2.76 -19.25
CA SER A 207 -4.65 2.24 -20.52
C SER A 207 -3.60 2.20 -21.63
#